data_161758cecf7fdeb5020f9d3fb65f09d2
#
_entry.id   161758cecf7fdeb5020f9d3fb65f09d2
#
_cell.length_a   1.000
_cell.length_b   1.000
_cell.length_c   1.000
_cell.angle_alpha   90.00
_cell.angle_beta   90.00
_cell.angle_gamma   90.00
#
_symmetry.space_group_name_H-M   'P 1'
#
loop_
_entity.id
_entity.type
_entity.pdbx_description
1 polymer ?
#
loop_
_entity_poly.entity_id
_entity_poly.type
_entity_poly.pdbx_seq_one_letter_code
_entity_poly.pdbx_strand_id
1 'polypeptide(L)'
;TQSRSSAASDVYKRQRLDLVKKNVAIFQSIIPEIAQRKCEGILLIVANPVDILTQVAVKLSGFPENRVFGSGTTLDSARLKYLLGEHLQVDARSVHAWIIGEHGDSEIVAWSSANVSGVPISEFCEMRGYTEHDEHMEEIAQGVKNSAYKIIEKKKATYYGVAMAVRRICEAIIRDEKSVLPVSSIQHDTYGIEGVTLSMPAIVGKNGIEKQLAIKLNEKEQEALKKSAEALKEVLEDLDI
;
A
#
# COMPACT_ATOMS: atom_id res chain seq x y z
N THR A 1 -1.87 -23.32 27.98
CA THR A 1 -2.51 -22.14 27.31
C THR A 1 -1.72 -21.66 26.08
N GLN A 2 -0.40 -21.89 26.02
CA GLN A 2 0.43 -21.50 24.87
C GLN A 2 0.20 -22.34 23.59
N SER A 3 -0.15 -23.62 23.71
CA SER A 3 -0.34 -24.52 22.55
C SER A 3 -1.61 -24.22 21.71
N ARG A 4 -2.66 -23.63 22.31
CA ARG A 4 -3.88 -23.26 21.57
C ARG A 4 -3.71 -21.97 20.75
N SER A 5 -2.85 -21.06 21.19
CA SER A 5 -2.56 -19.82 20.48
C SER A 5 -1.73 -20.06 19.22
N SER A 6 -0.73 -20.96 19.28
CA SER A 6 0.07 -21.32 18.12
C SER A 6 -0.73 -22.06 17.04
N ALA A 7 -1.57 -23.04 17.44
CA ALA A 7 -2.40 -23.77 16.49
C ALA A 7 -3.43 -22.88 15.78
N ALA A 8 -4.03 -21.92 16.47
CA ALA A 8 -4.94 -20.96 15.85
C ALA A 8 -4.22 -20.02 14.87
N SER A 9 -3.01 -19.58 15.20
CA SER A 9 -2.15 -18.79 14.34
C SER A 9 -1.73 -19.58 13.09
N ASP A 10 -1.38 -20.86 13.23
CA ASP A 10 -0.98 -21.72 12.11
C ASP A 10 -2.15 -22.03 11.17
N VAL A 11 -3.36 -22.21 11.71
CA VAL A 11 -4.58 -22.41 10.91
C VAL A 11 -4.91 -21.11 10.12
N TYR A 12 -4.81 -19.95 10.75
CA TYR A 12 -5.05 -18.66 10.09
C TYR A 12 -4.02 -18.40 8.97
N LYS A 13 -2.73 -18.63 9.24
CA LYS A 13 -1.67 -18.52 8.22
C LYS A 13 -1.92 -19.45 7.04
N ARG A 14 -2.31 -20.71 7.29
CA ARG A 14 -2.63 -21.68 6.24
C ARG A 14 -3.83 -21.26 5.39
N GLN A 15 -4.91 -20.79 6.02
CA GLN A 15 -6.09 -20.28 5.29
C GLN A 15 -5.75 -19.06 4.43
N ARG A 16 -4.90 -18.14 4.92
CA ARG A 16 -4.42 -16.98 4.18
C ARG A 16 -3.60 -17.41 2.96
N LEU A 17 -2.68 -18.36 3.13
CA LEU A 17 -1.86 -18.89 2.04
C LEU A 17 -2.70 -19.63 0.98
N ASP A 18 -3.70 -20.42 1.38
CA ASP A 18 -4.60 -21.09 0.46
C ASP A 18 -5.40 -20.09 -0.40
N LEU A 19 -5.83 -18.97 0.19
CA LEU A 19 -6.50 -17.90 -0.55
C LEU A 19 -5.56 -17.22 -1.54
N VAL A 20 -4.32 -16.96 -1.14
CA VAL A 20 -3.27 -16.42 -2.03
C VAL A 20 -3.06 -17.35 -3.23
N LYS A 21 -2.86 -18.66 -3.00
CA LYS A 21 -2.66 -19.66 -4.06
C LYS A 21 -3.82 -19.70 -5.05
N LYS A 22 -5.07 -19.62 -4.56
CA LYS A 22 -6.25 -19.55 -5.43
C LYS A 22 -6.25 -18.32 -6.31
N ASN A 23 -5.94 -17.15 -5.74
CA ASN A 23 -5.89 -15.89 -6.50
C ASN A 23 -4.74 -15.90 -7.50
N VAL A 24 -3.58 -16.45 -7.15
CA VAL A 24 -2.44 -16.64 -8.06
C VAL A 24 -2.84 -17.53 -9.25
N ALA A 25 -3.53 -18.65 -9.00
CA ALA A 25 -4.00 -19.53 -10.08
C ALA A 25 -4.95 -18.80 -11.06
N ILE A 26 -5.81 -17.91 -10.55
CA ILE A 26 -6.66 -17.05 -11.39
C ILE A 26 -5.79 -16.10 -12.23
N PHE A 27 -4.79 -15.46 -11.63
CA PHE A 27 -3.87 -14.57 -12.36
C PHE A 27 -3.06 -15.32 -13.41
N GLN A 28 -2.61 -16.55 -13.13
CA GLN A 28 -1.93 -17.42 -14.08
C GLN A 28 -2.81 -17.74 -15.30
N SER A 29 -4.13 -17.76 -15.15
CA SER A 29 -5.05 -17.97 -16.27
C SER A 29 -5.38 -16.69 -17.06
N ILE A 30 -5.34 -15.51 -16.42
CA ILE A 30 -5.80 -14.25 -17.04
C ILE A 30 -4.64 -13.44 -17.61
N ILE A 31 -3.55 -13.28 -16.86
CA ILE A 31 -2.47 -12.36 -17.23
C ILE A 31 -1.76 -12.77 -18.53
N PRO A 32 -1.42 -14.05 -18.77
CA PRO A 32 -0.83 -14.48 -20.04
C PRO A 32 -1.75 -14.21 -21.25
N GLU A 33 -3.06 -14.37 -21.09
CA GLU A 33 -4.03 -14.09 -22.15
C GLU A 33 -4.04 -12.60 -22.55
N ILE A 34 -3.91 -11.71 -21.54
CA ILE A 34 -3.78 -10.27 -21.78
C ILE A 34 -2.46 -9.97 -22.50
N ALA A 35 -1.37 -10.58 -22.05
CA ALA A 35 -0.03 -10.39 -22.61
C ALA A 35 0.04 -10.83 -24.08
N GLN A 36 -0.53 -11.98 -24.43
CA GLN A 36 -0.60 -12.50 -25.82
C GLN A 36 -1.31 -11.54 -26.79
N ARG A 37 -2.24 -10.73 -26.29
CA ARG A 37 -2.95 -9.73 -27.12
C ARG A 37 -2.12 -8.48 -27.43
N LYS A 38 -0.87 -8.41 -26.97
CA LYS A 38 0.06 -7.29 -27.17
C LYS A 38 -0.54 -5.94 -26.78
N CYS A 39 -1.28 -5.94 -25.67
CA CYS A 39 -1.89 -4.72 -25.16
C CYS A 39 -0.81 -3.71 -24.74
N GLU A 40 -0.94 -2.47 -25.19
CA GLU A 40 -0.05 -1.37 -24.82
C GLU A 40 -0.51 -0.61 -23.56
N GLY A 41 -1.57 -1.05 -22.91
CA GLY A 41 -2.14 -0.45 -21.72
C GLY A 41 -1.31 -0.66 -20.44
N ILE A 42 -1.86 -0.20 -19.34
CA ILE A 42 -1.33 -0.37 -17.99
C ILE A 42 -2.15 -1.46 -17.29
N LEU A 43 -1.50 -2.36 -16.59
CA LEU A 43 -2.14 -3.33 -15.71
C LEU A 43 -2.17 -2.76 -14.29
N LEU A 44 -3.35 -2.28 -13.87
CA LEU A 44 -3.60 -1.82 -12.51
C LEU A 44 -4.21 -2.98 -11.69
N ILE A 45 -3.45 -3.49 -10.74
CA ILE A 45 -3.87 -4.59 -9.87
C ILE A 45 -4.59 -4.02 -8.65
N VAL A 46 -5.78 -4.56 -8.36
CA VAL A 46 -6.66 -4.11 -7.25
C VAL A 46 -7.06 -5.27 -6.35
N ALA A 47 -6.97 -6.51 -6.85
CA ALA A 47 -7.31 -7.71 -6.09
C ALA A 47 -6.30 -7.95 -4.95
N ASN A 48 -6.80 -8.43 -3.80
CA ASN A 48 -5.96 -8.77 -2.65
C ASN A 48 -5.51 -10.24 -2.63
N PRO A 49 -4.30 -10.49 -2.11
CA PRO A 49 -3.31 -9.54 -1.58
C PRO A 49 -2.60 -8.77 -2.71
N VAL A 50 -2.80 -7.45 -2.72
CA VAL A 50 -2.45 -6.61 -3.89
C VAL A 50 -0.96 -6.64 -4.22
N ASP A 51 -0.08 -6.62 -3.22
CA ASP A 51 1.37 -6.60 -3.43
C ASP A 51 1.83 -7.94 -4.06
N ILE A 52 1.39 -9.07 -3.52
CA ILE A 52 1.71 -10.40 -4.06
C ILE A 52 1.17 -10.55 -5.50
N LEU A 53 -0.08 -10.18 -5.74
CA LEU A 53 -0.69 -10.30 -7.06
C LEU A 53 -0.08 -9.32 -8.07
N THR A 54 0.44 -8.19 -7.63
CA THR A 54 1.22 -7.28 -8.48
C THR A 54 2.53 -7.93 -8.90
N GLN A 55 3.26 -8.56 -7.98
CA GLN A 55 4.49 -9.31 -8.29
C GLN A 55 4.22 -10.42 -9.32
N VAL A 56 3.16 -11.17 -9.10
CA VAL A 56 2.71 -12.24 -10.02
C VAL A 56 2.40 -11.66 -11.40
N ALA A 57 1.65 -10.56 -11.45
CA ALA A 57 1.30 -9.90 -12.71
C ALA A 57 2.53 -9.39 -13.47
N VAL A 58 3.52 -8.81 -12.78
CA VAL A 58 4.79 -8.40 -13.40
C VAL A 58 5.48 -9.60 -14.03
N LYS A 59 5.64 -10.69 -13.29
CA LYS A 59 6.32 -11.91 -13.79
C LYS A 59 5.59 -12.54 -14.98
N LEU A 60 4.27 -12.63 -14.92
CA LEU A 60 3.47 -13.36 -15.92
C LEU A 60 3.19 -12.53 -17.18
N SER A 61 3.14 -11.20 -17.08
CA SER A 61 2.77 -10.35 -18.23
C SER A 61 3.91 -10.12 -19.20
N GLY A 62 5.15 -10.09 -18.71
CA GLY A 62 6.30 -9.64 -19.49
C GLY A 62 6.19 -8.17 -19.93
N PHE A 63 5.28 -7.39 -19.37
CA PHE A 63 5.18 -5.96 -19.63
C PHE A 63 6.32 -5.22 -18.95
N PRO A 64 6.67 -4.02 -19.44
CA PRO A 64 7.56 -3.14 -18.70
C PRO A 64 7.03 -2.89 -17.28
N GLU A 65 7.89 -3.00 -16.27
CA GLU A 65 7.49 -2.94 -14.86
C GLU A 65 6.73 -1.67 -14.49
N ASN A 66 7.10 -0.55 -15.11
CA ASN A 66 6.41 0.73 -14.91
C ASN A 66 4.95 0.73 -15.37
N ARG A 67 4.52 -0.27 -16.14
CA ARG A 67 3.15 -0.44 -16.64
C ARG A 67 2.36 -1.52 -15.88
N VAL A 68 2.94 -2.13 -14.87
CA VAL A 68 2.29 -3.15 -14.02
C VAL A 68 2.47 -2.77 -12.57
N PHE A 69 1.40 -2.30 -11.92
CA PHE A 69 1.47 -1.89 -10.53
C PHE A 69 0.12 -2.05 -9.83
N GLY A 70 0.16 -2.13 -8.52
CA GLY A 70 -1.03 -2.29 -7.67
C GLY A 70 -1.56 -0.96 -7.14
N SER A 71 -2.84 -0.95 -6.75
CA SER A 71 -3.45 0.19 -6.05
C SER A 71 -2.75 0.52 -4.73
N GLY A 72 -2.05 -0.46 -4.17
CA GLY A 72 -1.22 -0.32 -2.98
C GLY A 72 -1.95 0.32 -1.81
N THR A 73 -1.26 1.18 -1.10
CA THR A 73 -1.77 1.91 0.06
C THR A 73 -2.40 3.27 -0.27
N THR A 74 -2.84 3.46 -1.53
CA THR A 74 -3.50 4.72 -1.95
C THR A 74 -4.74 5.02 -1.12
N LEU A 75 -5.58 4.01 -0.82
CA LEU A 75 -6.76 4.17 0.02
C LEU A 75 -6.39 4.44 1.48
N ASP A 76 -5.42 3.72 2.02
CA ASP A 76 -5.00 3.83 3.41
C ASP A 76 -4.37 5.19 3.68
N SER A 77 -3.55 5.68 2.74
CA SER A 77 -3.01 7.04 2.79
C SER A 77 -4.09 8.13 2.70
N ALA A 78 -5.14 7.90 1.91
CA ALA A 78 -6.27 8.82 1.87
C ALA A 78 -7.03 8.86 3.19
N ARG A 79 -7.22 7.71 3.85
CA ARG A 79 -7.81 7.60 5.19
C ARG A 79 -6.94 8.29 6.24
N LEU A 80 -5.62 8.05 6.19
CA LEU A 80 -4.66 8.70 7.07
C LEU A 80 -4.78 10.22 6.98
N LYS A 81 -4.74 10.78 5.77
CA LYS A 81 -4.88 12.22 5.55
C LYS A 81 -6.21 12.77 6.07
N TYR A 82 -7.30 12.03 5.88
CA TYR A 82 -8.61 12.40 6.40
C TYR A 82 -8.60 12.46 7.93
N LEU A 83 -8.13 11.40 8.61
CA LEU A 83 -8.10 11.33 10.06
C LEU A 83 -7.17 12.40 10.67
N LEU A 84 -6.02 12.65 10.03
CA LEU A 84 -5.12 13.74 10.42
C LEU A 84 -5.78 15.11 10.23
N GLY A 85 -6.49 15.31 9.12
CA GLY A 85 -7.22 16.55 8.88
C GLY A 85 -8.27 16.83 9.95
N GLU A 86 -9.04 15.81 10.35
CA GLU A 86 -10.02 15.90 11.44
C GLU A 86 -9.35 16.21 12.79
N HIS A 87 -8.27 15.48 13.12
CA HIS A 87 -7.54 15.68 14.37
C HIS A 87 -6.90 17.08 14.47
N LEU A 88 -6.22 17.49 13.40
CA LEU A 88 -5.50 18.78 13.33
C LEU A 88 -6.41 19.97 13.00
N GLN A 89 -7.68 19.72 12.70
CA GLN A 89 -8.66 20.73 12.28
C GLN A 89 -8.19 21.53 11.06
N VAL A 90 -7.70 20.81 10.04
CA VAL A 90 -7.30 21.36 8.74
C VAL A 90 -7.91 20.56 7.60
N ASP A 91 -8.01 21.15 6.42
CA ASP A 91 -8.43 20.42 5.22
C ASP A 91 -7.43 19.28 4.94
N ALA A 92 -7.94 18.06 4.76
CA ALA A 92 -7.13 16.88 4.46
C ALA A 92 -6.25 17.05 3.21
N ARG A 93 -6.62 17.95 2.28
CA ARG A 93 -5.81 18.27 1.09
C ARG A 93 -4.52 19.02 1.43
N SER A 94 -4.46 19.67 2.60
CA SER A 94 -3.24 20.32 3.11
C SER A 94 -2.31 19.35 3.84
N VAL A 95 -2.76 18.13 4.11
CA VAL A 95 -1.98 17.09 4.78
C VAL A 95 -1.24 16.24 3.77
N HIS A 96 0.07 16.17 3.89
CA HIS A 96 0.94 15.27 3.13
C HIS A 96 1.45 14.19 4.07
N ALA A 97 0.89 12.99 3.96
CA ALA A 97 1.26 11.82 4.76
C ALA A 97 1.06 10.55 3.93
N TRP A 98 1.89 9.54 4.17
CA TRP A 98 1.94 8.32 3.40
C TRP A 98 1.85 7.10 4.31
N ILE A 99 1.08 6.12 3.87
CA ILE A 99 1.23 4.73 4.30
C ILE A 99 2.04 4.02 3.24
N ILE A 100 3.06 3.28 3.65
CA ILE A 100 4.03 2.58 2.81
C ILE A 100 4.18 1.13 3.26
N GLY A 101 4.89 0.32 2.47
CA GLY A 101 5.09 -1.10 2.75
C GLY A 101 3.98 -1.98 2.18
N GLU A 102 3.71 -3.10 2.80
CA GLU A 102 2.60 -4.01 2.46
C GLU A 102 1.26 -3.30 2.65
N HIS A 103 0.32 -3.49 1.73
CA HIS A 103 -1.09 -3.17 1.99
C HIS A 103 -1.70 -4.28 2.86
N GLY A 104 -1.63 -4.13 4.16
CA GLY A 104 -2.08 -5.12 5.14
C GLY A 104 -1.56 -4.87 6.55
N ASP A 105 -1.33 -5.96 7.28
CA ASP A 105 -1.00 -5.89 8.72
C ASP A 105 0.37 -5.23 9.00
N SER A 106 1.31 -5.27 8.04
CA SER A 106 2.65 -4.69 8.16
C SER A 106 2.80 -3.31 7.49
N GLU A 107 1.70 -2.63 7.18
CA GLU A 107 1.74 -1.26 6.68
C GLU A 107 2.33 -0.28 7.69
N ILE A 108 2.99 0.76 7.19
CA ILE A 108 3.75 1.71 8.01
C ILE A 108 3.34 3.14 7.65
N VAL A 109 3.09 3.96 8.66
CA VAL A 109 2.96 5.41 8.48
C VAL A 109 4.35 6.04 8.42
N ALA A 110 4.65 6.75 7.35
CA ALA A 110 5.91 7.48 7.18
C ALA A 110 5.86 8.85 7.89
N TRP A 111 5.87 8.85 9.22
CA TRP A 111 5.77 10.05 10.04
C TRP A 111 6.88 11.06 9.79
N SER A 112 8.11 10.58 9.53
CA SER A 112 9.28 11.43 9.26
C SER A 112 9.14 12.29 8.01
N SER A 113 8.21 11.96 7.11
CA SER A 113 7.90 12.75 5.91
C SER A 113 6.52 13.42 5.98
N ALA A 114 5.75 13.18 7.06
CA ALA A 114 4.42 13.74 7.21
C ALA A 114 4.49 15.26 7.53
N ASN A 115 3.66 16.04 6.85
CA ASN A 115 3.63 17.48 7.02
C ASN A 115 2.26 18.07 6.70
N VAL A 116 2.01 19.29 7.19
CA VAL A 116 0.85 20.10 6.82
C VAL A 116 1.36 21.32 6.06
N SER A 117 1.11 21.35 4.76
CA SER A 117 1.56 22.47 3.89
C SER A 117 3.06 22.78 3.99
N GLY A 118 3.89 21.75 4.16
CA GLY A 118 5.35 21.86 4.28
C GLY A 118 5.88 22.01 5.71
N VAL A 119 5.02 22.24 6.71
CA VAL A 119 5.42 22.24 8.12
C VAL A 119 5.42 20.79 8.63
N PRO A 120 6.54 20.25 9.15
CA PRO A 120 6.58 18.93 9.75
C PRO A 120 5.45 18.72 10.76
N ILE A 121 4.89 17.52 10.82
CA ILE A 121 3.66 17.29 11.60
C ILE A 121 3.86 17.53 13.10
N SER A 122 5.03 17.19 13.65
CA SER A 122 5.38 17.48 15.05
C SER A 122 5.40 18.98 15.34
N GLU A 123 6.08 19.77 14.50
CA GLU A 123 6.13 21.22 14.63
C GLU A 123 4.74 21.85 14.49
N PHE A 124 3.92 21.32 13.56
CA PHE A 124 2.55 21.81 13.40
C PHE A 124 1.70 21.52 14.64
N CYS A 125 1.84 20.35 15.27
CA CYS A 125 1.18 20.00 16.52
C CYS A 125 1.59 20.96 17.64
N GLU A 126 2.88 21.25 17.80
CA GLU A 126 3.40 22.20 18.79
C GLU A 126 2.84 23.62 18.58
N MET A 127 2.85 24.10 17.32
CA MET A 127 2.26 25.40 16.96
C MET A 127 0.78 25.52 17.31
N ARG A 128 0.04 24.40 17.28
CA ARG A 128 -1.38 24.33 17.61
C ARG A 128 -1.65 24.04 19.10
N GLY A 129 -0.60 23.82 19.91
CA GLY A 129 -0.71 23.54 21.33
C GLY A 129 -1.16 22.10 21.66
N TYR A 130 -0.97 21.15 20.75
CA TYR A 130 -1.21 19.73 21.03
C TYR A 130 -0.03 19.16 21.82
N THR A 131 -0.27 18.72 23.06
CA THR A 131 0.79 18.23 23.97
C THR A 131 0.96 16.72 23.97
N GLU A 132 -0.04 15.97 23.56
CA GLU A 132 -0.06 14.49 23.56
C GLU A 132 -0.14 13.94 22.13
N HIS A 133 0.60 14.56 21.21
CA HIS A 133 0.47 14.24 19.79
C HIS A 133 0.95 12.82 19.44
N ASP A 134 1.95 12.27 20.11
CA ASP A 134 2.48 10.94 19.82
C ASP A 134 1.45 9.83 20.06
N GLU A 135 0.69 9.91 21.17
CA GLU A 135 -0.36 8.95 21.47
C GLU A 135 -1.50 9.01 20.43
N HIS A 136 -1.93 10.22 20.07
CA HIS A 136 -2.95 10.42 19.07
C HIS A 136 -2.51 10.00 17.67
N MET A 137 -1.23 10.18 17.31
CA MET A 137 -0.69 9.70 16.03
C MET A 137 -0.73 8.17 15.95
N GLU A 138 -0.39 7.46 17.04
CA GLU A 138 -0.49 6.00 17.10
C GLU A 138 -1.95 5.52 17.00
N GLU A 139 -2.88 6.18 17.71
CA GLU A 139 -4.31 5.90 17.60
C GLU A 139 -4.84 6.09 16.19
N ILE A 140 -4.40 7.15 15.49
CA ILE A 140 -4.76 7.42 14.09
C ILE A 140 -4.20 6.30 13.18
N ALA A 141 -2.94 5.93 13.33
CA ALA A 141 -2.32 4.85 12.56
C ALA A 141 -3.09 3.54 12.74
N GLN A 142 -3.40 3.18 13.99
CA GLN A 142 -4.19 1.99 14.30
C GLN A 142 -5.62 2.09 13.78
N GLY A 143 -6.19 3.29 13.79
CA GLY A 143 -7.51 3.59 13.21
C GLY A 143 -7.58 3.32 11.72
N VAL A 144 -6.52 3.63 10.97
CA VAL A 144 -6.42 3.32 9.54
C VAL A 144 -6.40 1.81 9.31
N LYS A 145 -5.47 1.09 9.96
CA LYS A 145 -5.37 -0.39 9.88
C LYS A 145 -6.70 -1.08 10.16
N ASN A 146 -7.40 -0.65 11.18
CA ASN A 146 -8.67 -1.24 11.61
C ASN A 146 -9.88 -0.80 10.76
N SER A 147 -9.74 0.18 9.88
CA SER A 147 -10.86 0.73 9.10
C SER A 147 -11.51 -0.32 8.21
N ALA A 148 -10.73 -1.15 7.53
CA ALA A 148 -11.25 -2.21 6.67
C ALA A 148 -12.05 -3.24 7.47
N TYR A 149 -11.52 -3.68 8.62
CA TYR A 149 -12.17 -4.65 9.50
C TYR A 149 -13.53 -4.13 10.02
N LYS A 150 -13.57 -2.87 10.49
CA LYS A 150 -14.81 -2.21 10.93
C LYS A 150 -15.87 -2.11 9.83
N ILE A 151 -15.45 -1.85 8.60
CA ILE A 151 -16.35 -1.77 7.43
C ILE A 151 -16.87 -3.17 7.07
N ILE A 152 -16.00 -4.18 7.04
CA ILE A 152 -16.38 -5.57 6.72
C ILE A 152 -17.31 -6.13 7.77
N GLU A 153 -17.07 -5.86 9.05
CA GLU A 153 -17.98 -6.27 10.14
C GLU A 153 -19.39 -5.75 9.92
N LYS A 154 -19.54 -4.47 9.57
CA LYS A 154 -20.84 -3.80 9.38
C LYS A 154 -21.50 -4.07 8.04
N LYS A 155 -20.73 -4.11 6.94
CA LYS A 155 -21.26 -4.17 5.57
C LYS A 155 -20.91 -5.46 4.83
N LYS A 156 -20.16 -6.36 5.46
CA LYS A 156 -19.68 -7.65 4.92
C LYS A 156 -18.70 -7.55 3.75
N ALA A 157 -18.48 -6.34 3.21
CA ALA A 157 -17.50 -6.07 2.15
C ALA A 157 -17.12 -4.57 2.09
N THR A 158 -16.07 -4.26 1.31
CA THR A 158 -15.61 -2.89 1.04
C THR A 158 -15.70 -2.62 -0.46
N TYR A 159 -16.32 -1.52 -0.88
CA TYR A 159 -16.45 -1.18 -2.32
C TYR A 159 -16.13 0.29 -2.61
N TYR A 160 -16.76 1.23 -1.91
CA TYR A 160 -16.71 2.65 -2.29
C TYR A 160 -15.32 3.28 -2.13
N GLY A 161 -14.63 2.96 -1.03
CA GLY A 161 -13.30 3.48 -0.76
C GLY A 161 -12.30 3.02 -1.83
N VAL A 162 -12.27 1.73 -2.14
CA VAL A 162 -11.39 1.17 -3.16
C VAL A 162 -11.74 1.71 -4.55
N ALA A 163 -13.02 1.87 -4.87
CA ALA A 163 -13.45 2.46 -6.14
C ALA A 163 -12.93 3.89 -6.31
N MET A 164 -12.94 4.70 -5.24
CA MET A 164 -12.39 6.06 -5.27
C MET A 164 -10.86 6.09 -5.39
N ALA A 165 -10.16 5.16 -4.76
CA ALA A 165 -8.71 5.02 -4.93
C ALA A 165 -8.35 4.63 -6.37
N VAL A 166 -9.05 3.65 -6.95
CA VAL A 166 -8.88 3.25 -8.36
C VAL A 166 -9.18 4.42 -9.29
N ARG A 167 -10.29 5.14 -9.06
CA ARG A 167 -10.63 6.35 -9.82
C ARG A 167 -9.48 7.36 -9.78
N ARG A 168 -8.92 7.63 -8.61
CA ARG A 168 -7.83 8.59 -8.44
C ARG A 168 -6.58 8.20 -9.24
N ILE A 169 -6.23 6.91 -9.23
CA ILE A 169 -5.10 6.39 -10.02
C ILE A 169 -5.40 6.50 -11.52
N CYS A 170 -6.59 6.09 -11.95
CA CYS A 170 -7.00 6.18 -13.35
C CYS A 170 -7.03 7.64 -13.85
N GLU A 171 -7.48 8.60 -13.04
CA GLU A 171 -7.43 10.02 -13.38
C GLU A 171 -6.00 10.50 -13.60
N ALA A 172 -5.06 10.12 -12.74
CA ALA A 172 -3.66 10.46 -12.88
C ALA A 172 -3.06 9.94 -14.20
N ILE A 173 -3.41 8.71 -14.58
CA ILE A 173 -2.99 8.08 -15.84
C ILE A 173 -3.60 8.78 -17.04
N ILE A 174 -4.93 8.87 -17.09
CA ILE A 174 -5.68 9.36 -18.27
C ILE A 174 -5.38 10.83 -18.56
N ARG A 175 -5.20 11.65 -17.51
CA ARG A 175 -4.91 13.06 -17.62
C ARG A 175 -3.43 13.42 -17.67
N ASP A 176 -2.55 12.42 -17.59
CA ASP A 176 -1.09 12.58 -17.47
C ASP A 176 -0.71 13.56 -16.34
N GLU A 177 -1.36 13.42 -15.17
CA GLU A 177 -1.22 14.40 -14.09
C GLU A 177 0.15 14.37 -13.40
N LYS A 178 0.91 13.28 -13.55
CA LYS A 178 2.19 13.06 -12.84
C LYS A 178 2.03 13.20 -11.33
N SER A 179 0.93 12.66 -10.85
CA SER A 179 0.58 12.70 -9.43
C SER A 179 1.45 11.76 -8.63
N VAL A 180 1.84 12.18 -7.43
CA VAL A 180 2.53 11.30 -6.47
C VAL A 180 1.48 10.48 -5.73
N LEU A 181 1.51 9.17 -5.90
CA LEU A 181 0.58 8.22 -5.31
C LEU A 181 1.34 7.04 -4.70
N PRO A 182 0.93 6.53 -3.52
CA PRO A 182 1.56 5.38 -2.88
C PRO A 182 1.01 4.08 -3.47
N VAL A 183 1.55 3.72 -4.63
CA VAL A 183 1.18 2.52 -5.39
C VAL A 183 2.15 1.38 -5.14
N SER A 184 1.66 0.14 -5.25
CA SER A 184 2.47 -1.06 -5.11
C SER A 184 3.25 -1.34 -6.38
N SER A 185 4.56 -1.40 -6.29
CA SER A 185 5.45 -1.66 -7.42
C SER A 185 6.74 -2.33 -6.99
N ILE A 186 7.44 -2.99 -7.92
CA ILE A 186 8.74 -3.62 -7.66
C ILE A 186 9.72 -2.57 -7.14
N GLN A 187 10.44 -2.94 -6.08
CA GLN A 187 11.47 -2.10 -5.50
C GLN A 187 12.84 -2.44 -6.09
N HIS A 188 13.59 -1.39 -6.41
CA HIS A 188 14.96 -1.45 -6.93
C HIS A 188 15.86 -0.65 -5.99
N ASP A 189 16.44 -1.35 -5.00
CA ASP A 189 17.36 -0.80 -3.99
C ASP A 189 16.81 0.40 -3.18
N THR A 190 15.49 0.42 -2.95
CA THR A 190 14.86 1.43 -2.09
C THR A 190 15.08 1.05 -0.63
N TYR A 191 15.94 1.75 0.09
CA TYR A 191 16.41 1.44 1.46
C TYR A 191 17.03 0.03 1.60
N GLY A 192 17.68 -0.48 0.53
CA GLY A 192 18.25 -1.82 0.47
C GLY A 192 17.21 -2.91 0.24
N ILE A 193 15.97 -2.55 -0.14
CA ILE A 193 14.91 -3.48 -0.51
C ILE A 193 14.92 -3.64 -2.03
N GLU A 194 15.02 -4.88 -2.49
CA GLU A 194 15.06 -5.22 -3.90
C GLU A 194 14.22 -6.44 -4.23
N GLY A 195 13.64 -6.45 -5.43
CA GLY A 195 12.98 -7.60 -6.03
C GLY A 195 11.63 -7.98 -5.42
N VAL A 196 11.03 -7.12 -4.60
CA VAL A 196 9.71 -7.32 -4.01
C VAL A 196 8.80 -6.14 -4.30
N THR A 197 7.53 -6.41 -4.55
CA THR A 197 6.51 -5.37 -4.70
C THR A 197 5.98 -4.95 -3.35
N LEU A 198 5.99 -3.66 -3.11
CA LEU A 198 5.34 -3.01 -1.97
C LEU A 198 5.02 -1.55 -2.31
N SER A 199 4.26 -0.90 -1.46
CA SER A 199 3.79 0.46 -1.70
C SER A 199 4.84 1.50 -1.29
N MET A 200 5.20 2.33 -2.24
CA MET A 200 6.00 3.55 -2.04
C MET A 200 5.40 4.70 -2.85
N PRO A 201 5.57 5.95 -2.43
CA PRO A 201 5.19 7.09 -3.24
C PRO A 201 5.89 7.04 -4.61
N ALA A 202 5.12 7.15 -5.68
CA ALA A 202 5.64 7.13 -7.04
C ALA A 202 4.93 8.18 -7.90
N ILE A 203 5.63 8.74 -8.87
CA ILE A 203 5.05 9.63 -9.88
C ILE A 203 4.30 8.77 -10.88
N VAL A 204 2.98 8.96 -10.98
CA VAL A 204 2.09 8.22 -11.88
C VAL A 204 1.54 9.14 -12.95
N GLY A 205 1.77 8.79 -14.21
CA GLY A 205 1.30 9.49 -15.38
C GLY A 205 0.80 8.53 -16.47
N LYS A 206 0.62 9.04 -17.69
CA LYS A 206 0.06 8.26 -18.82
C LYS A 206 0.87 7.00 -19.19
N ASN A 207 2.16 6.98 -18.88
CA ASN A 207 3.04 5.84 -19.17
C ASN A 207 3.16 4.86 -17.99
N GLY A 208 2.33 5.04 -16.94
CA GLY A 208 2.42 4.29 -15.70
C GLY A 208 3.29 4.99 -14.65
N ILE A 209 4.13 4.25 -13.95
CA ILE A 209 5.07 4.79 -12.96
C ILE A 209 6.26 5.40 -13.70
N GLU A 210 6.49 6.70 -13.53
CA GLU A 210 7.64 7.38 -14.10
C GLU A 210 8.87 7.29 -13.19
N LYS A 211 8.65 7.38 -11.86
CA LYS A 211 9.72 7.30 -10.86
C LYS A 211 9.15 6.96 -9.49
N GLN A 212 9.79 6.07 -8.77
CA GLN A 212 9.58 5.87 -7.34
C GLN A 212 10.35 6.93 -6.54
N LEU A 213 9.80 7.34 -5.41
CA LEU A 213 10.37 8.39 -4.58
C LEU A 213 10.85 7.79 -3.24
N ALA A 214 12.15 7.87 -2.99
CA ALA A 214 12.71 7.61 -1.67
C ALA A 214 12.42 8.81 -0.77
N ILE A 215 11.32 8.75 -0.02
CA ILE A 215 10.93 9.78 0.93
C ILE A 215 11.77 9.69 2.21
N LYS A 216 11.87 10.78 2.97
CA LYS A 216 12.62 10.75 4.24
C LYS A 216 11.98 9.80 5.24
N LEU A 217 12.73 8.80 5.70
CA LEU A 217 12.34 7.87 6.75
C LEU A 217 13.41 7.86 7.86
N ASN A 218 13.01 7.77 9.12
CA ASN A 218 13.92 7.52 10.21
C ASN A 218 14.33 6.03 10.27
N GLU A 219 15.29 5.69 11.12
CA GLU A 219 15.82 4.32 11.21
C GLU A 219 14.75 3.29 11.59
N LYS A 220 13.82 3.64 12.48
CA LYS A 220 12.72 2.74 12.90
C LYS A 220 11.74 2.47 11.74
N GLU A 221 11.41 3.49 10.98
CA GLU A 221 10.55 3.37 9.80
C GLU A 221 11.21 2.54 8.70
N GLN A 222 12.52 2.74 8.46
CA GLN A 222 13.28 1.94 7.51
C GLN A 222 13.36 0.47 7.93
N GLU A 223 13.59 0.20 9.22
CA GLU A 223 13.60 -1.17 9.75
C GLU A 223 12.22 -1.83 9.65
N ALA A 224 11.14 -1.10 9.95
CA ALA A 224 9.78 -1.57 9.79
C ALA A 224 9.46 -1.87 8.31
N LEU A 225 9.93 -1.02 7.37
CA LEU A 225 9.75 -1.22 5.94
C LEU A 225 10.50 -2.48 5.44
N LYS A 226 11.70 -2.74 5.95
CA LYS A 226 12.44 -3.97 5.65
C LYS A 226 11.70 -5.21 6.16
N LYS A 227 11.16 -5.18 7.38
CA LYS A 227 10.34 -6.27 7.92
C LYS A 227 9.09 -6.51 7.10
N SER A 228 8.43 -5.44 6.63
CA SER A 228 7.28 -5.53 5.72
C SER A 228 7.66 -6.21 4.40
N ALA A 229 8.82 -5.86 3.84
CA ALA A 229 9.35 -6.48 2.63
C ALA A 229 9.71 -7.97 2.83
N GLU A 230 10.31 -8.33 3.96
CA GLU A 230 10.64 -9.71 4.33
C GLU A 230 9.37 -10.57 4.43
N ALA A 231 8.32 -10.07 5.08
CA ALA A 231 7.05 -10.78 5.19
C ALA A 231 6.40 -11.07 3.82
N LEU A 232 6.54 -10.15 2.87
CA LEU A 232 6.08 -10.36 1.48
C LEU A 232 6.95 -11.38 0.75
N LYS A 233 8.28 -11.35 0.93
CA LYS A 233 9.21 -12.30 0.32
C LYS A 233 8.95 -13.72 0.79
N GLU A 234 8.73 -13.93 2.10
CA GLU A 234 8.38 -15.24 2.67
C GLU A 234 7.13 -15.84 2.00
N VAL A 235 6.10 -15.02 1.77
CA VAL A 235 4.89 -15.50 1.07
C VAL A 235 5.17 -15.81 -0.39
N LEU A 236 6.02 -15.03 -1.06
CA LEU A 236 6.37 -15.23 -2.47
C LEU A 236 7.22 -16.49 -2.70
N GLU A 237 8.08 -16.86 -1.75
CA GLU A 237 8.89 -18.09 -1.78
C GLU A 237 8.03 -19.35 -1.73
N ASP A 238 6.87 -19.31 -1.06
CA ASP A 238 5.91 -20.41 -0.98
C ASP A 238 5.02 -20.56 -2.24
N LEU A 239 5.21 -19.67 -3.24
CA LEU A 239 4.45 -19.66 -4.47
C LEU A 239 5.31 -20.14 -5.67
N ASP A 240 4.83 -21.14 -6.39
CA ASP A 240 5.41 -21.60 -7.66
C ASP A 240 5.07 -20.59 -8.78
N ILE A 241 5.89 -19.51 -8.91
CA ILE A 241 5.69 -18.43 -9.90
C ILE A 241 6.95 -18.23 -10.76
#